data_11c8627f0455afe5121774054990c64a
#
_entry.id   11c8627f0455afe5121774054990c64a
#
_cell.length_a   1.000
_cell.length_b   1.000
_cell.length_c   1.000
_cell.angle_alpha   90.00
_cell.angle_beta   90.00
_cell.angle_gamma   90.00
#
_symmetry.space_group_name_H-M   'P 1'
#
loop_
_entity.id
_entity.type
_entity.pdbx_description
1 polymer ?
#
loop_
_entity_poly.entity_id
_entity_poly.type
_entity_poly.pdbx_seq_one_letter_code
_entity_poly.pdbx_strand_id
1 'polypeptide(L)'
;MILGALVADAAAVGLHWIYDQQHIRKLAPEAPEFIPPAAKNYEGVPSYFAHPTLAVGAQSQYGVQSLVMLRALDDADGRYDPAAYAARFRAHFGYGGAYVGYIDHATRDTLDNFRRFNDAAQACAQALPFDGDPRVRAALVTEALDHISRYQGDELAKSYEAAIAKDHTDPATRRFAAVLLPKLAAIPPATGASDLQLPAIAKLPPLVSLLVATGMTQECTFDKAVASAIKLTNDHPVAADYGLVCASMMRAALMNASVPDIIDAGRAAAGSESAALLDEALRMRDRPNDQVTAHFGMACDLPYGVPSAVHNIATASSFADAVRSNIYGGGDSCGRAMLVGAVMGAVHGVGGARGIPPEWIKRLEIKTEVDGLLTNLFH
;
A
#
# COMPACT_ATOMS: atom_id res chain seq x y z
N MET A 1 -0.24 12.72 8.35
CA MET A 1 -0.05 11.27 8.07
C MET A 1 0.44 11.02 6.65
N ILE A 2 -0.33 11.27 5.59
CA ILE A 2 0.03 10.96 4.19
C ILE A 2 1.36 11.62 3.79
N LEU A 3 1.49 12.93 4.01
CA LEU A 3 2.76 13.64 3.74
C LEU A 3 3.94 13.04 4.53
N GLY A 4 3.71 12.62 5.78
CA GLY A 4 4.75 11.99 6.59
C GLY A 4 5.26 10.68 5.99
N ALA A 5 4.36 9.80 5.53
CA ALA A 5 4.73 8.56 4.86
C ALA A 5 5.52 8.82 3.57
N LEU A 6 5.03 9.70 2.71
CA LEU A 6 5.66 10.02 1.42
C LEU A 6 7.03 10.72 1.60
N VAL A 7 7.16 11.62 2.58
CA VAL A 7 8.44 12.28 2.88
C VAL A 7 9.45 11.29 3.43
N ALA A 8 9.03 10.38 4.32
CA ALA A 8 9.93 9.39 4.91
C ALA A 8 10.40 8.35 3.89
N ASP A 9 9.53 7.93 2.97
CA ASP A 9 9.87 7.06 1.85
C ASP A 9 10.91 7.74 0.95
N ALA A 10 10.62 8.93 0.41
CA ALA A 10 11.52 9.67 -0.47
C ALA A 10 12.88 9.98 0.19
N ALA A 11 12.88 10.26 1.48
CA ALA A 11 14.10 10.49 2.25
C ALA A 11 15.01 9.24 2.33
N ALA A 12 14.42 8.04 2.32
CA ALA A 12 15.14 6.78 2.47
C ALA A 12 15.67 6.18 1.16
N VAL A 13 15.14 6.57 -0.01
CA VAL A 13 15.41 5.94 -1.32
C VAL A 13 16.89 5.77 -1.63
N GLY A 14 17.73 6.76 -1.32
CA GLY A 14 19.14 6.77 -1.73
C GLY A 14 20.03 5.72 -1.03
N LEU A 15 19.58 5.19 0.12
CA LEU A 15 20.30 4.19 0.91
C LEU A 15 19.45 2.92 1.16
N HIS A 16 18.33 2.81 0.46
CA HIS A 16 17.41 1.68 0.55
C HIS A 16 18.09 0.39 0.09
N TRP A 17 17.91 -0.70 0.87
CA TRP A 17 18.52 -2.01 0.66
C TRP A 17 20.05 -2.06 0.69
N ILE A 18 20.68 -1.19 1.47
CA ILE A 18 22.03 -1.39 1.97
C ILE A 18 21.91 -2.09 3.33
N TYR A 19 22.51 -3.28 3.47
CA TYR A 19 22.40 -4.10 4.67
C TYR A 19 23.58 -3.92 5.63
N ASP A 20 24.61 -3.14 5.26
CA ASP A 20 25.72 -2.75 6.13
C ASP A 20 25.45 -1.39 6.78
N GLN A 21 25.00 -1.41 8.03
CA GLN A 21 24.68 -0.22 8.81
C GLN A 21 25.89 0.68 9.05
N GLN A 22 27.09 0.10 9.18
CA GLN A 22 28.32 0.88 9.35
C GLN A 22 28.69 1.61 8.04
N HIS A 23 28.44 0.96 6.91
CA HIS A 23 28.63 1.59 5.61
C HIS A 23 27.68 2.77 5.41
N ILE A 24 26.39 2.64 5.77
CA ILE A 24 25.43 3.76 5.75
C ILE A 24 25.92 4.92 6.58
N ARG A 25 26.43 4.67 7.80
CA ARG A 25 26.98 5.73 8.68
C ARG A 25 28.24 6.38 8.11
N LYS A 26 29.07 5.66 7.35
CA LYS A 26 30.23 6.23 6.65
C LYS A 26 29.81 7.09 5.47
N LEU A 27 28.79 6.69 4.72
CA LEU A 27 28.26 7.46 3.58
C LEU A 27 27.60 8.75 4.03
N ALA A 28 26.87 8.71 5.14
CA ALA A 28 26.06 9.82 5.63
C ALA A 28 26.08 9.88 7.17
N PRO A 29 27.15 10.41 7.78
CA PRO A 29 27.35 10.36 9.23
C PRO A 29 26.34 11.21 10.02
N GLU A 30 25.78 12.27 9.43
CA GLU A 30 24.91 13.22 10.13
C GLU A 30 23.49 13.28 9.55
N ALA A 31 23.36 13.22 8.22
CA ALA A 31 22.11 13.44 7.49
C ALA A 31 21.91 12.37 6.41
N PRO A 32 21.37 11.17 6.77
CA PRO A 32 21.22 10.06 5.83
C PRO A 32 20.01 10.24 4.89
N GLU A 33 19.18 11.21 5.13
CA GLU A 33 17.99 11.49 4.34
C GLU A 33 18.33 12.21 3.02
N PHE A 34 17.61 11.84 1.98
CA PHE A 34 17.72 12.43 0.64
C PHE A 34 19.12 12.34 0.02
N ILE A 35 19.86 11.29 0.33
CA ILE A 35 21.10 10.96 -0.37
C ILE A 35 20.74 10.57 -1.83
N PRO A 36 21.46 11.06 -2.84
CA PRO A 36 21.22 10.65 -4.22
C PRO A 36 21.40 9.14 -4.40
N PRO A 37 20.45 8.43 -5.04
CA PRO A 37 20.65 7.04 -5.42
C PRO A 37 21.83 6.93 -6.38
N ALA A 38 22.88 6.21 -6.01
CA ALA A 38 24.08 6.09 -6.83
C ALA A 38 24.69 4.69 -6.64
N ALA A 39 25.05 4.01 -7.74
CA ALA A 39 25.61 2.67 -7.70
C ALA A 39 26.79 2.54 -6.75
N LYS A 40 27.67 3.56 -6.71
CA LYS A 40 28.83 3.60 -5.79
C LYS A 40 28.48 3.46 -4.31
N ASN A 41 27.26 3.85 -3.91
CA ASN A 41 26.83 3.73 -2.51
C ASN A 41 26.58 2.27 -2.10
N TYR A 42 26.44 1.37 -3.07
CA TYR A 42 26.11 -0.05 -2.89
C TYR A 42 27.31 -0.99 -3.13
N GLU A 43 28.45 -0.43 -3.52
CA GLU A 43 29.65 -1.23 -3.87
C GLU A 43 30.33 -1.79 -2.61
N GLY A 44 30.76 -3.06 -2.70
CA GLY A 44 31.57 -3.72 -1.69
C GLY A 44 30.88 -4.11 -0.39
N VAL A 45 29.55 -3.99 -0.33
CA VAL A 45 28.73 -4.35 0.85
C VAL A 45 27.50 -5.16 0.44
N PRO A 46 26.91 -5.96 1.33
CA PRO A 46 25.62 -6.60 1.08
C PRO A 46 24.57 -5.55 0.79
N SER A 47 24.03 -5.55 -0.43
CA SER A 47 23.10 -4.51 -0.90
C SER A 47 22.39 -4.92 -2.18
N TYR A 48 21.31 -4.19 -2.53
CA TYR A 48 20.62 -4.29 -3.81
C TYR A 48 20.24 -2.89 -4.32
N PHE A 49 20.84 -2.46 -5.43
CA PHE A 49 20.55 -1.15 -6.03
C PHE A 49 19.32 -1.22 -6.94
N ALA A 50 18.14 -1.05 -6.34
CA ALA A 50 16.85 -1.19 -7.03
C ALA A 50 16.42 0.07 -7.81
N HIS A 51 16.95 1.24 -7.47
CA HIS A 51 16.45 2.53 -7.91
C HIS A 51 17.45 3.36 -8.74
N PRO A 52 18.03 2.80 -9.83
CA PRO A 52 19.09 3.48 -10.58
C PRO A 52 18.65 4.74 -11.33
N THR A 53 17.35 4.91 -11.55
CA THR A 53 16.78 6.01 -12.34
C THR A 53 16.05 7.06 -11.51
N LEU A 54 15.89 6.84 -10.20
CA LEU A 54 15.16 7.77 -9.35
C LEU A 54 16.01 9.00 -9.01
N ALA A 55 15.37 10.16 -9.05
CA ALA A 55 15.93 11.41 -8.55
C ALA A 55 15.81 11.52 -7.02
N VAL A 56 16.52 12.48 -6.44
CA VAL A 56 16.33 12.84 -5.03
C VAL A 56 14.94 13.42 -4.83
N GLY A 57 14.17 12.85 -3.90
CA GLY A 57 12.79 13.26 -3.63
C GLY A 57 11.73 12.46 -4.40
N ALA A 58 12.16 11.55 -5.29
CA ALA A 58 11.27 10.58 -5.91
C ALA A 58 10.81 9.51 -4.89
N GLN A 59 9.69 8.88 -5.17
CA GLN A 59 9.13 7.80 -4.35
C GLN A 59 9.72 6.45 -4.74
N SER A 60 9.96 5.58 -3.76
CA SER A 60 10.14 4.15 -4.01
C SER A 60 8.83 3.50 -4.48
N GLN A 61 8.85 2.20 -4.79
CA GLN A 61 7.62 1.45 -5.08
C GLN A 61 6.59 1.51 -3.94
N TYR A 62 7.01 1.68 -2.69
CA TYR A 62 6.11 1.82 -1.54
C TYR A 62 5.36 3.15 -1.56
N GLY A 63 6.07 4.26 -1.72
CA GLY A 63 5.46 5.59 -1.85
C GLY A 63 4.57 5.69 -3.09
N VAL A 64 4.97 5.05 -4.21
CA VAL A 64 4.14 4.98 -5.42
C VAL A 64 2.86 4.18 -5.18
N GLN A 65 2.89 3.06 -4.43
CA GLN A 65 1.67 2.33 -4.06
C GLN A 65 0.73 3.17 -3.20
N SER A 66 1.28 3.96 -2.28
CA SER A 66 0.50 4.92 -1.49
C SER A 66 -0.17 5.98 -2.39
N LEU A 67 0.57 6.53 -3.36
CA LEU A 67 0.04 7.49 -4.33
C LEU A 67 -1.05 6.88 -5.22
N VAL A 68 -0.90 5.62 -5.63
CA VAL A 68 -1.92 4.90 -6.41
C VAL A 68 -3.21 4.73 -5.59
N MET A 69 -3.12 4.44 -4.30
CA MET A 69 -4.30 4.42 -3.42
C MET A 69 -4.92 5.82 -3.32
N LEU A 70 -4.12 6.86 -3.11
CA LEU A 70 -4.62 8.23 -3.00
C LEU A 70 -5.38 8.68 -4.26
N ARG A 71 -4.85 8.35 -5.45
CA ARG A 71 -5.52 8.58 -6.74
C ARG A 71 -6.83 7.79 -6.86
N ALA A 72 -6.84 6.54 -6.42
CA ALA A 72 -8.05 5.71 -6.48
C ALA A 72 -9.17 6.24 -5.57
N LEU A 73 -8.81 6.81 -4.42
CA LEU A 73 -9.76 7.47 -3.52
C LEU A 73 -10.32 8.77 -4.14
N ASP A 74 -9.48 9.55 -4.83
CA ASP A 74 -9.90 10.75 -5.55
C ASP A 74 -10.84 10.41 -6.72
N ASP A 75 -10.48 9.41 -7.55
CA ASP A 75 -11.33 8.91 -8.64
C ASP A 75 -12.71 8.41 -8.18
N ALA A 76 -12.82 7.97 -6.93
CA ALA A 76 -14.04 7.47 -6.31
C ALA A 76 -14.77 8.51 -5.44
N ASP A 77 -14.50 9.81 -5.65
CA ASP A 77 -15.13 10.92 -4.92
C ASP A 77 -15.03 10.77 -3.39
N GLY A 78 -13.84 10.45 -2.89
CA GLY A 78 -13.59 10.30 -1.46
C GLY A 78 -14.23 9.06 -0.84
N ARG A 79 -14.36 7.97 -1.59
CA ARG A 79 -14.83 6.67 -1.10
C ARG A 79 -13.82 5.57 -1.39
N TYR A 80 -13.68 4.64 -0.48
CA TYR A 80 -12.91 3.44 -0.76
C TYR A 80 -13.75 2.45 -1.56
N ASP A 81 -13.36 2.24 -2.81
CA ASP A 81 -13.89 1.20 -3.71
C ASP A 81 -12.76 0.24 -4.09
N PRO A 82 -12.82 -1.04 -3.64
CA PRO A 82 -11.80 -2.04 -3.97
C PRO A 82 -11.62 -2.25 -5.48
N ALA A 83 -12.70 -2.15 -6.27
CA ALA A 83 -12.65 -2.32 -7.72
C ALA A 83 -11.92 -1.14 -8.40
N ALA A 84 -12.21 0.09 -7.97
CA ALA A 84 -11.52 1.29 -8.45
C ALA A 84 -10.03 1.23 -8.09
N TYR A 85 -9.69 0.82 -6.87
CA TYR A 85 -8.29 0.64 -6.48
C TYR A 85 -7.59 -0.45 -7.31
N ALA A 86 -8.22 -1.62 -7.51
CA ALA A 86 -7.67 -2.69 -8.36
C ALA A 86 -7.44 -2.23 -9.80
N ALA A 87 -8.38 -1.46 -10.36
CA ALA A 87 -8.27 -0.90 -11.71
C ALA A 87 -7.11 0.09 -11.80
N ARG A 88 -6.99 1.01 -10.82
CA ARG A 88 -5.90 1.98 -10.76
C ARG A 88 -4.54 1.32 -10.56
N PHE A 89 -4.46 0.30 -9.69
CA PHE A 89 -3.25 -0.49 -9.45
C PHE A 89 -2.77 -1.18 -10.73
N ARG A 90 -3.68 -1.84 -11.47
CA ARG A 90 -3.37 -2.48 -12.77
C ARG A 90 -2.94 -1.47 -13.83
N ALA A 91 -3.62 -0.33 -13.93
CA ALA A 91 -3.30 0.71 -14.90
C ALA A 91 -1.91 1.33 -14.63
N HIS A 92 -1.48 1.38 -13.38
CA HIS A 92 -0.20 1.96 -13.00
C HIS A 92 0.96 0.98 -13.09
N PHE A 93 0.85 -0.19 -12.46
CA PHE A 93 1.93 -1.19 -12.35
C PHE A 93 1.87 -2.28 -13.40
N GLY A 94 0.73 -2.47 -14.07
CA GLY A 94 0.51 -3.54 -15.05
C GLY A 94 1.35 -3.38 -16.31
N TYR A 95 1.33 -4.41 -17.14
CA TYR A 95 2.04 -4.42 -18.42
C TYR A 95 1.59 -3.27 -19.33
N GLY A 96 2.52 -2.40 -19.71
CA GLY A 96 2.22 -1.16 -20.46
C GLY A 96 1.67 -0.02 -19.59
N GLY A 97 1.69 -0.17 -18.28
CA GLY A 97 1.30 0.86 -17.32
C GLY A 97 2.30 2.01 -17.21
N ALA A 98 1.94 3.01 -16.41
CA ALA A 98 2.73 4.23 -16.28
C ALA A 98 4.02 4.07 -15.46
N TYR A 99 4.10 3.05 -14.61
CA TYR A 99 5.24 2.86 -13.71
C TYR A 99 6.43 2.22 -14.42
N VAL A 100 7.58 2.89 -14.33
CA VAL A 100 8.87 2.39 -14.81
C VAL A 100 9.84 2.36 -13.62
N GLY A 101 10.17 1.16 -13.14
CA GLY A 101 11.05 1.01 -11.99
C GLY A 101 11.01 -0.40 -11.42
N TYR A 102 11.55 -0.56 -10.22
CA TYR A 102 11.53 -1.83 -9.52
C TYR A 102 10.09 -2.20 -9.09
N ILE A 103 9.69 -3.42 -9.40
CA ILE A 103 8.43 -4.03 -8.96
C ILE A 103 8.75 -5.18 -8.01
N ASP A 104 8.23 -5.12 -6.78
CA ASP A 104 8.36 -6.19 -5.79
C ASP A 104 7.61 -7.47 -6.19
N HIS A 105 7.90 -8.58 -5.49
CA HIS A 105 7.28 -9.88 -5.75
C HIS A 105 5.76 -9.83 -5.57
N ALA A 106 5.28 -9.22 -4.50
CA ALA A 106 3.85 -9.11 -4.21
C ALA A 106 3.11 -8.40 -5.35
N THR A 107 3.65 -7.28 -5.83
CA THR A 107 3.08 -6.53 -6.96
C THR A 107 3.05 -7.38 -8.24
N ARG A 108 4.16 -8.05 -8.58
CA ARG A 108 4.27 -8.88 -9.78
C ARG A 108 3.28 -10.04 -9.77
N ASP A 109 3.27 -10.80 -8.69
CA ASP A 109 2.42 -11.99 -8.56
C ASP A 109 0.93 -11.60 -8.51
N THR A 110 0.60 -10.46 -7.91
CA THR A 110 -0.76 -9.88 -7.94
C THR A 110 -1.19 -9.56 -9.38
N LEU A 111 -0.33 -8.89 -10.15
CA LEU A 111 -0.61 -8.60 -11.56
C LEU A 111 -0.78 -9.86 -12.40
N ASP A 112 0.04 -10.89 -12.15
CA ASP A 112 -0.08 -12.18 -12.81
C ASP A 112 -1.39 -12.90 -12.41
N ASN A 113 -1.84 -12.81 -11.17
CA ASN A 113 -3.13 -13.33 -10.73
C ASN A 113 -4.29 -12.63 -11.45
N PHE A 114 -4.24 -11.31 -11.58
CA PHE A 114 -5.23 -10.54 -12.34
C PHE A 114 -5.25 -10.93 -13.82
N ARG A 115 -4.08 -11.13 -14.43
CA ARG A 115 -3.97 -11.58 -15.81
C ARG A 115 -4.59 -12.96 -15.98
N ARG A 116 -4.23 -13.93 -15.13
CA ARG A 116 -4.78 -15.30 -15.18
C ARG A 116 -6.30 -15.31 -15.03
N PHE A 117 -6.85 -14.48 -14.15
CA PHE A 117 -8.29 -14.33 -14.01
C PHE A 117 -8.95 -13.79 -15.29
N ASN A 118 -8.38 -12.74 -15.88
CA ASN A 118 -8.88 -12.18 -17.14
C ASN A 118 -8.78 -13.19 -18.28
N ASP A 119 -7.68 -13.93 -18.40
CA ASP A 119 -7.50 -14.97 -19.42
C ASP A 119 -8.53 -16.09 -19.25
N ALA A 120 -8.80 -16.52 -18.02
CA ALA A 120 -9.83 -17.52 -17.71
C ALA A 120 -11.24 -17.00 -18.06
N ALA A 121 -11.56 -15.74 -17.77
CA ALA A 121 -12.82 -15.12 -18.12
C ALA A 121 -13.01 -15.03 -19.65
N GLN A 122 -11.97 -14.63 -20.38
CA GLN A 122 -12.02 -14.59 -21.84
C GLN A 122 -12.18 -15.99 -22.45
N ALA A 123 -11.44 -16.97 -21.96
CA ALA A 123 -11.57 -18.36 -22.40
C ALA A 123 -12.98 -18.92 -22.14
N CYS A 124 -13.55 -18.64 -20.97
CA CYS A 124 -14.91 -19.01 -20.62
C CYS A 124 -15.92 -18.39 -21.60
N ALA A 125 -15.80 -17.10 -21.90
CA ALA A 125 -16.68 -16.42 -22.84
C ALA A 125 -16.53 -16.92 -24.28
N GLN A 126 -15.33 -17.28 -24.71
CA GLN A 126 -15.06 -17.84 -26.05
C GLN A 126 -15.68 -19.25 -26.24
N ALA A 127 -15.74 -20.03 -25.15
CA ALA A 127 -16.34 -21.36 -25.18
C ALA A 127 -17.88 -21.34 -25.28
N LEU A 128 -18.51 -20.18 -25.02
CA LEU A 128 -19.97 -20.04 -25.12
C LEU A 128 -20.42 -19.70 -26.57
N PRO A 129 -21.51 -20.33 -27.09
CA PRO A 129 -22.02 -20.01 -28.39
C PRO A 129 -22.50 -18.54 -28.47
N PHE A 130 -21.99 -17.81 -29.46
CA PHE A 130 -22.38 -16.43 -29.75
C PHE A 130 -22.12 -16.10 -31.21
N ASP A 131 -23.19 -15.88 -31.95
CA ASP A 131 -23.14 -15.60 -33.40
C ASP A 131 -22.96 -14.09 -33.71
N GLY A 132 -22.82 -13.24 -32.67
CA GLY A 132 -22.68 -11.81 -32.82
C GLY A 132 -21.22 -11.35 -33.05
N ASP A 133 -21.03 -10.04 -33.13
CA ASP A 133 -19.72 -9.42 -33.29
C ASP A 133 -18.78 -9.76 -32.09
N PRO A 134 -17.54 -10.25 -32.34
CA PRO A 134 -16.57 -10.52 -31.31
C PRO A 134 -16.27 -9.32 -30.39
N ARG A 135 -16.42 -8.08 -30.90
CA ARG A 135 -16.26 -6.85 -30.09
C ARG A 135 -17.37 -6.70 -29.06
N VAL A 136 -18.62 -7.06 -29.44
CA VAL A 136 -19.76 -7.07 -28.50
C VAL A 136 -19.53 -8.13 -27.41
N ARG A 137 -19.05 -9.34 -27.78
CA ARG A 137 -18.66 -10.36 -26.79
C ARG A 137 -17.65 -9.82 -25.79
N ALA A 138 -16.57 -9.17 -26.26
CA ALA A 138 -15.54 -8.62 -25.40
C ALA A 138 -16.07 -7.52 -24.48
N ALA A 139 -16.95 -6.64 -24.98
CA ALA A 139 -17.61 -5.63 -24.18
C ALA A 139 -18.47 -6.23 -23.06
N LEU A 140 -19.27 -7.26 -23.39
CA LEU A 140 -20.10 -7.97 -22.41
C LEU A 140 -19.27 -8.66 -21.31
N VAL A 141 -18.10 -9.23 -21.65
CA VAL A 141 -17.17 -9.77 -20.66
C VAL A 141 -16.69 -8.67 -19.71
N THR A 142 -16.25 -7.56 -20.26
CA THR A 142 -15.76 -6.42 -19.46
C THR A 142 -16.85 -5.91 -18.51
N GLU A 143 -18.05 -5.72 -19.02
CA GLU A 143 -19.20 -5.26 -18.24
C GLU A 143 -19.61 -6.26 -17.17
N ALA A 144 -19.64 -7.56 -17.48
CA ALA A 144 -19.94 -8.60 -16.51
C ALA A 144 -18.89 -8.64 -15.38
N LEU A 145 -17.60 -8.52 -15.69
CA LEU A 145 -16.53 -8.49 -14.70
C LEU A 145 -16.60 -7.24 -13.82
N ASP A 146 -16.97 -6.09 -14.38
CA ASP A 146 -17.19 -4.87 -13.60
C ASP A 146 -18.35 -5.08 -12.60
N HIS A 147 -19.48 -5.63 -13.04
CA HIS A 147 -20.60 -5.93 -12.14
C HIS A 147 -20.24 -6.98 -11.06
N ILE A 148 -19.53 -8.06 -11.42
CA ILE A 148 -19.03 -9.07 -10.46
C ILE A 148 -18.13 -8.43 -9.40
N SER A 149 -17.36 -7.42 -9.75
CA SER A 149 -16.49 -6.72 -8.82
C SER A 149 -17.23 -5.85 -7.80
N ARG A 150 -18.43 -5.39 -8.12
CA ARG A 150 -19.22 -4.41 -7.33
C ARG A 150 -20.41 -5.01 -6.59
N TYR A 151 -21.03 -6.05 -7.14
CA TYR A 151 -22.30 -6.60 -6.65
C TYR A 151 -22.19 -8.08 -6.31
N GLN A 152 -23.07 -8.57 -5.44
CA GLN A 152 -23.13 -9.98 -5.05
C GLN A 152 -24.58 -10.49 -5.02
N GLY A 153 -24.76 -11.80 -5.13
CA GLY A 153 -26.07 -12.44 -5.04
C GLY A 153 -27.10 -11.88 -6.05
N ASP A 154 -28.32 -11.67 -5.59
CA ASP A 154 -29.43 -11.19 -6.43
C ASP A 154 -29.21 -9.77 -6.98
N GLU A 155 -28.46 -8.95 -6.28
CA GLU A 155 -28.14 -7.58 -6.72
C GLU A 155 -27.24 -7.59 -7.95
N LEU A 156 -26.26 -8.50 -8.00
CA LEU A 156 -25.41 -8.68 -9.18
C LEU A 156 -26.25 -8.99 -10.43
N ALA A 157 -27.17 -9.96 -10.35
CA ALA A 157 -28.00 -10.33 -11.50
C ALA A 157 -28.88 -9.16 -11.96
N LYS A 158 -29.57 -8.50 -11.02
CA LYS A 158 -30.46 -7.35 -11.31
C LYS A 158 -29.72 -6.17 -11.93
N SER A 159 -28.55 -5.82 -11.35
CA SER A 159 -27.75 -4.70 -11.84
C SER A 159 -27.22 -4.96 -13.25
N TYR A 160 -26.71 -6.16 -13.51
CA TYR A 160 -26.21 -6.53 -14.83
C TYR A 160 -27.34 -6.61 -15.88
N GLU A 161 -28.47 -7.24 -15.56
CA GLU A 161 -29.64 -7.30 -16.46
C GLU A 161 -30.13 -5.90 -16.83
N ALA A 162 -30.17 -4.96 -15.88
CA ALA A 162 -30.59 -3.59 -16.12
C ALA A 162 -29.64 -2.86 -17.09
N ALA A 163 -28.32 -3.03 -16.90
CA ALA A 163 -27.30 -2.46 -17.78
C ALA A 163 -27.42 -3.03 -19.20
N ILE A 164 -27.48 -4.35 -19.32
CA ILE A 164 -27.63 -5.04 -20.62
C ILE A 164 -28.96 -4.63 -21.34
N ALA A 165 -30.04 -4.46 -20.58
CA ALA A 165 -31.31 -4.05 -21.17
C ALA A 165 -31.27 -2.61 -21.70
N LYS A 166 -30.48 -1.74 -21.10
CA LYS A 166 -30.29 -0.36 -21.52
C LYS A 166 -29.45 -0.25 -22.80
N ASP A 167 -28.34 -0.97 -22.84
CA ASP A 167 -27.32 -0.76 -23.88
C ASP A 167 -27.42 -1.73 -25.06
N HIS A 168 -28.14 -2.84 -24.91
CA HIS A 168 -28.34 -3.85 -25.97
C HIS A 168 -29.80 -4.19 -26.19
N THR A 169 -30.31 -3.93 -27.40
CA THR A 169 -31.70 -4.23 -27.79
C THR A 169 -31.85 -5.62 -28.44
N ASP A 170 -30.75 -6.16 -28.98
CA ASP A 170 -30.77 -7.45 -29.69
C ASP A 170 -31.01 -8.64 -28.74
N PRO A 171 -32.03 -9.50 -29.02
CA PRO A 171 -32.34 -10.64 -28.16
C PRO A 171 -31.25 -11.70 -28.06
N ALA A 172 -30.40 -11.87 -29.09
CA ALA A 172 -29.30 -12.83 -29.06
C ALA A 172 -28.20 -12.38 -28.09
N THR A 173 -27.85 -11.10 -28.13
CA THR A 173 -26.90 -10.46 -27.20
C THR A 173 -27.39 -10.58 -25.76
N ARG A 174 -28.65 -10.28 -25.47
CA ARG A 174 -29.23 -10.42 -24.12
C ARG A 174 -29.20 -11.87 -23.61
N ARG A 175 -29.54 -12.85 -24.47
CA ARG A 175 -29.45 -14.27 -24.09
C ARG A 175 -28.03 -14.70 -23.79
N PHE A 176 -27.06 -14.25 -24.59
CA PHE A 176 -25.66 -14.53 -24.33
C PHE A 176 -25.20 -13.92 -22.98
N ALA A 177 -25.52 -12.65 -22.71
CA ALA A 177 -25.20 -11.97 -21.45
C ALA A 177 -25.76 -12.72 -20.22
N ALA A 178 -27.02 -13.19 -20.31
CA ALA A 178 -27.66 -13.96 -19.24
C ALA A 178 -26.95 -15.30 -18.95
N VAL A 179 -26.38 -15.94 -19.97
CA VAL A 179 -25.60 -17.19 -19.81
C VAL A 179 -24.17 -16.87 -19.34
N LEU A 180 -23.60 -15.77 -19.78
CA LEU A 180 -22.22 -15.36 -19.48
C LEU A 180 -22.00 -15.04 -18.00
N LEU A 181 -22.87 -14.19 -17.41
CA LEU A 181 -22.71 -13.71 -16.05
C LEU A 181 -22.49 -14.83 -15.00
N PRO A 182 -23.38 -15.85 -14.90
CA PRO A 182 -23.20 -16.91 -13.90
C PRO A 182 -21.94 -17.75 -14.14
N LYS A 183 -21.49 -17.87 -15.38
CA LYS A 183 -20.26 -18.59 -15.72
C LYS A 183 -19.02 -17.81 -15.28
N LEU A 184 -18.99 -16.50 -15.49
CA LEU A 184 -17.90 -15.65 -15.03
C LEU A 184 -17.90 -15.52 -13.51
N ALA A 185 -19.07 -15.39 -12.88
CA ALA A 185 -19.18 -15.33 -11.42
C ALA A 185 -18.74 -16.63 -10.71
N ALA A 186 -18.70 -17.75 -11.42
CA ALA A 186 -18.20 -19.03 -10.91
C ALA A 186 -16.66 -19.13 -10.97
N ILE A 187 -15.97 -18.24 -11.68
CA ILE A 187 -14.51 -18.18 -11.69
C ILE A 187 -14.05 -17.58 -10.35
N PRO A 188 -13.13 -18.24 -9.60
CA PRO A 188 -12.61 -17.65 -8.38
C PRO A 188 -12.04 -16.26 -8.64
N PRO A 189 -12.38 -15.25 -7.83
CA PRO A 189 -11.89 -13.88 -8.03
C PRO A 189 -10.38 -13.83 -7.93
N ALA A 190 -9.77 -12.93 -8.70
CA ALA A 190 -8.36 -12.66 -8.55
C ALA A 190 -8.09 -12.04 -7.17
N THR A 191 -7.12 -12.59 -6.47
CA THR A 191 -6.62 -12.07 -5.18
C THR A 191 -5.19 -11.60 -5.33
N GLY A 192 -4.71 -10.88 -4.32
CA GLY A 192 -3.31 -10.51 -4.20
C GLY A 192 -2.38 -11.72 -4.14
N ALA A 193 -1.11 -11.46 -4.19
CA ALA A 193 -0.07 -12.47 -3.98
C ALA A 193 -0.18 -13.11 -2.59
N SER A 194 0.19 -14.39 -2.46
CA SER A 194 0.43 -14.99 -1.14
C SER A 194 1.77 -14.49 -0.60
N ASP A 195 1.79 -13.25 -0.10
CA ASP A 195 3.00 -12.53 0.28
C ASP A 195 2.79 -11.78 1.60
N LEU A 196 3.83 -11.80 2.45
CA LEU A 196 3.80 -11.24 3.81
C LEU A 196 4.76 -10.05 3.99
N GLN A 197 5.12 -9.37 2.90
CA GLN A 197 6.09 -8.29 2.91
C GLN A 197 5.46 -6.90 3.12
N LEU A 198 6.32 -5.91 3.42
CA LEU A 198 5.97 -4.52 3.70
C LEU A 198 5.14 -3.79 2.62
N PRO A 199 5.12 -4.17 1.31
CA PRO A 199 4.18 -3.60 0.36
C PRO A 199 2.71 -3.71 0.79
N ALA A 200 2.38 -4.70 1.62
CA ALA A 200 1.03 -4.84 2.19
C ALA A 200 0.52 -3.56 2.86
N ILE A 201 1.38 -2.85 3.60
CA ILE A 201 0.98 -1.68 4.41
C ILE A 201 1.17 -0.34 3.67
N ALA A 202 1.82 -0.32 2.50
CA ALA A 202 2.14 0.92 1.77
C ALA A 202 0.92 1.75 1.39
N LYS A 203 -0.24 1.12 1.16
CA LYS A 203 -1.50 1.76 0.80
C LYS A 203 -2.31 2.28 2.00
N LEU A 204 -1.91 1.96 3.23
CA LEU A 204 -2.68 2.28 4.44
C LEU A 204 -2.72 3.78 4.79
N PRO A 205 -1.64 4.58 4.65
CA PRO A 205 -1.68 5.97 5.06
C PRO A 205 -2.82 6.78 4.41
N PRO A 206 -3.06 6.75 3.08
CA PRO A 206 -4.21 7.45 2.48
C PRO A 206 -5.54 6.79 2.83
N LEU A 207 -5.64 5.46 2.83
CA LEU A 207 -6.87 4.75 3.17
C LEU A 207 -7.34 5.08 4.58
N VAL A 208 -6.48 4.92 5.58
CA VAL A 208 -6.82 5.19 6.98
C VAL A 208 -7.15 6.67 7.21
N SER A 209 -6.43 7.58 6.53
CA SER A 209 -6.74 9.02 6.60
C SER A 209 -8.16 9.31 6.12
N LEU A 210 -8.58 8.71 5.00
CA LEU A 210 -9.94 8.87 4.50
C LEU A 210 -10.98 8.26 5.44
N LEU A 211 -10.77 7.02 5.89
CA LEU A 211 -11.72 6.34 6.79
C LEU A 211 -11.95 7.14 8.08
N VAL A 212 -10.90 7.74 8.64
CA VAL A 212 -11.03 8.60 9.83
C VAL A 212 -11.73 9.91 9.50
N ALA A 213 -11.36 10.58 8.40
CA ALA A 213 -11.96 11.84 7.99
C ALA A 213 -13.47 11.72 7.69
N THR A 214 -13.90 10.58 7.15
CA THR A 214 -15.32 10.29 6.84
C THR A 214 -16.10 9.67 8.00
N GLY A 215 -15.48 9.53 9.17
CA GLY A 215 -16.12 8.97 10.38
C GLY A 215 -16.32 7.45 10.33
N MET A 216 -15.74 6.74 9.36
CA MET A 216 -15.78 5.27 9.29
C MET A 216 -14.77 4.64 10.25
N THR A 217 -14.91 4.94 11.53
CA THR A 217 -14.00 4.51 12.60
C THR A 217 -14.53 3.33 13.41
N GLN A 218 -15.77 2.88 13.15
CA GLN A 218 -16.34 1.70 13.80
C GLN A 218 -15.55 0.45 13.38
N GLU A 219 -15.10 -0.33 14.35
CA GLU A 219 -14.17 -1.43 14.21
C GLU A 219 -14.55 -2.38 13.05
N CYS A 220 -15.76 -2.89 13.03
CA CYS A 220 -16.20 -3.83 11.99
C CYS A 220 -16.12 -3.26 10.56
N THR A 221 -16.42 -1.97 10.36
CA THR A 221 -16.39 -1.33 9.04
C THR A 221 -14.98 -0.95 8.65
N PHE A 222 -14.22 -0.41 9.59
CA PHE A 222 -12.82 -0.04 9.43
C PHE A 222 -11.96 -1.26 9.09
N ASP A 223 -12.06 -2.34 9.88
CA ASP A 223 -11.26 -3.54 9.69
C ASP A 223 -11.56 -4.24 8.37
N LYS A 224 -12.84 -4.26 7.95
CA LYS A 224 -13.22 -4.81 6.62
C LYS A 224 -12.59 -4.02 5.48
N ALA A 225 -12.57 -2.69 5.55
CA ALA A 225 -11.95 -1.86 4.51
C ALA A 225 -10.43 -2.09 4.45
N VAL A 226 -9.76 -2.13 5.61
CA VAL A 226 -8.33 -2.42 5.72
C VAL A 226 -8.01 -3.81 5.18
N ALA A 227 -8.72 -4.84 5.66
CA ALA A 227 -8.51 -6.23 5.21
C ALA A 227 -8.73 -6.38 3.70
N SER A 228 -9.75 -5.73 3.13
CA SER A 228 -10.01 -5.70 1.69
C SER A 228 -8.84 -5.09 0.92
N ALA A 229 -8.30 -3.95 1.37
CA ALA A 229 -7.18 -3.29 0.71
C ALA A 229 -5.88 -4.12 0.80
N ILE A 230 -5.63 -4.75 1.93
CA ILE A 230 -4.49 -5.66 2.10
C ILE A 230 -4.64 -6.86 1.15
N LYS A 231 -5.77 -7.55 1.20
CA LYS A 231 -6.03 -8.76 0.42
C LYS A 231 -5.89 -8.55 -1.08
N LEU A 232 -6.16 -7.35 -1.58
CA LEU A 232 -6.08 -7.02 -3.00
C LEU A 232 -4.67 -7.18 -3.57
N THR A 233 -3.61 -6.95 -2.77
CA THR A 233 -2.22 -7.06 -3.20
C THR A 233 -1.41 -8.11 -2.43
N ASN A 234 -1.83 -8.47 -1.21
CA ASN A 234 -1.15 -9.41 -0.32
C ASN A 234 -2.21 -10.30 0.36
N ASP A 235 -2.62 -11.38 -0.30
CA ASP A 235 -3.59 -12.35 0.26
C ASP A 235 -2.87 -13.39 1.12
N HIS A 236 -2.41 -12.94 2.30
CA HIS A 236 -1.70 -13.78 3.26
C HIS A 236 -2.15 -13.45 4.70
N PRO A 237 -2.36 -14.45 5.58
CA PRO A 237 -2.84 -14.22 6.96
C PRO A 237 -1.96 -13.26 7.76
N VAL A 238 -0.63 -13.38 7.64
CA VAL A 238 0.32 -12.50 8.32
C VAL A 238 0.20 -11.06 7.79
N ALA A 239 0.00 -10.87 6.48
CA ALA A 239 -0.20 -9.55 5.91
C ALA A 239 -1.51 -8.90 6.41
N ALA A 240 -2.58 -9.69 6.56
CA ALA A 240 -3.84 -9.22 7.11
C ALA A 240 -3.69 -8.79 8.58
N ASP A 241 -3.00 -9.60 9.40
CA ASP A 241 -2.75 -9.34 10.81
C ASP A 241 -1.94 -8.04 11.00
N TYR A 242 -0.75 -7.95 10.40
CA TYR A 242 0.07 -6.73 10.47
C TYR A 242 -0.59 -5.52 9.80
N GLY A 243 -1.43 -5.72 8.78
CA GLY A 243 -2.24 -4.67 8.19
C GLY A 243 -3.18 -4.01 9.20
N LEU A 244 -3.87 -4.81 10.01
CA LEU A 244 -4.74 -4.33 11.09
C LEU A 244 -3.94 -3.66 12.22
N VAL A 245 -2.79 -4.23 12.61
CA VAL A 245 -1.86 -3.60 13.58
C VAL A 245 -1.50 -2.20 13.12
N CYS A 246 -0.96 -2.05 11.92
CA CYS A 246 -0.50 -0.77 11.39
C CYS A 246 -1.66 0.22 11.21
N ALA A 247 -2.81 -0.23 10.69
CA ALA A 247 -3.98 0.62 10.51
C ALA A 247 -4.55 1.11 11.85
N SER A 248 -4.57 0.28 12.90
CA SER A 248 -5.02 0.66 14.24
C SER A 248 -4.10 1.70 14.87
N MET A 249 -2.78 1.56 14.69
CA MET A 249 -1.82 2.58 15.12
C MET A 249 -2.04 3.91 14.37
N MET A 250 -2.22 3.86 13.06
CA MET A 250 -2.49 5.03 12.23
C MET A 250 -3.80 5.72 12.62
N ARG A 251 -4.87 4.95 12.86
CA ARG A 251 -6.16 5.47 13.35
C ARG A 251 -6.00 6.18 14.68
N ALA A 252 -5.35 5.55 15.65
CA ALA A 252 -5.11 6.16 16.97
C ALA A 252 -4.30 7.46 16.85
N ALA A 253 -3.26 7.49 16.01
CA ALA A 253 -2.46 8.70 15.77
C ALA A 253 -3.28 9.85 15.18
N LEU A 254 -4.19 9.58 14.24
CA LEU A 254 -5.10 10.59 13.68
C LEU A 254 -6.17 11.07 14.69
N MET A 255 -6.49 10.24 15.66
CA MET A 255 -7.39 10.59 16.78
C MET A 255 -6.66 11.29 17.94
N ASN A 256 -5.42 11.77 17.70
CA ASN A 256 -4.58 12.49 18.66
C ASN A 256 -4.22 11.68 19.93
N ALA A 257 -4.13 10.35 19.82
CA ALA A 257 -3.65 9.51 20.92
C ALA A 257 -2.16 9.76 21.22
N SER A 258 -1.74 9.51 22.45
CA SER A 258 -0.32 9.54 22.80
C SER A 258 0.45 8.40 22.14
N VAL A 259 1.78 8.52 22.00
CA VAL A 259 2.59 7.45 21.41
C VAL A 259 2.41 6.10 22.13
N PRO A 260 2.39 6.03 23.48
CA PRO A 260 2.03 4.78 24.16
C PRO A 260 0.66 4.23 23.76
N ASP A 261 -0.38 5.05 23.71
CA ASP A 261 -1.75 4.63 23.36
C ASP A 261 -1.83 4.18 21.89
N ILE A 262 -1.07 4.81 20.98
CA ILE A 262 -0.94 4.39 19.58
C ILE A 262 -0.37 2.97 19.48
N ILE A 263 0.67 2.70 20.24
CA ILE A 263 1.32 1.38 20.29
C ILE A 263 0.37 0.35 20.90
N ASP A 264 -0.32 0.69 21.97
CA ASP A 264 -1.30 -0.19 22.61
C ASP A 264 -2.49 -0.50 21.69
N ALA A 265 -2.93 0.47 20.87
CA ALA A 265 -3.94 0.21 19.84
C ALA A 265 -3.48 -0.81 18.79
N GLY A 266 -2.21 -0.74 18.35
CA GLY A 266 -1.62 -1.73 17.46
C GLY A 266 -1.52 -3.12 18.11
N ARG A 267 -1.07 -3.18 19.38
CA ARG A 267 -0.97 -4.43 20.14
C ARG A 267 -2.34 -5.09 20.37
N ALA A 268 -3.37 -4.30 20.61
CA ALA A 268 -4.72 -4.80 20.80
C ALA A 268 -5.33 -5.41 19.51
N ALA A 269 -4.89 -4.94 18.34
CA ALA A 269 -5.30 -5.46 17.04
C ALA A 269 -4.46 -6.68 16.59
N ALA A 270 -3.35 -6.96 17.25
CA ALA A 270 -2.39 -7.98 16.86
C ALA A 270 -2.84 -9.41 17.24
N GLY A 271 -2.57 -10.37 16.37
CA GLY A 271 -2.61 -11.79 16.71
C GLY A 271 -1.51 -12.16 17.72
N SER A 272 -1.53 -13.41 18.20
CA SER A 272 -0.60 -13.83 19.26
C SER A 272 0.87 -13.74 18.87
N GLU A 273 1.21 -14.05 17.61
CA GLU A 273 2.59 -14.03 17.12
C GLU A 273 3.09 -12.60 16.92
N SER A 274 2.31 -11.76 16.25
CA SER A 274 2.66 -10.36 16.03
C SER A 274 2.72 -9.59 17.36
N ALA A 275 1.77 -9.81 18.28
CA ALA A 275 1.81 -9.20 19.61
C ALA A 275 3.10 -9.55 20.38
N ALA A 276 3.54 -10.82 20.32
CA ALA A 276 4.78 -11.25 20.97
C ALA A 276 6.02 -10.52 20.41
N LEU A 277 6.09 -10.34 19.08
CA LEU A 277 7.20 -9.60 18.44
C LEU A 277 7.15 -8.11 18.75
N LEU A 278 5.96 -7.50 18.83
CA LEU A 278 5.82 -6.10 19.27
C LEU A 278 6.26 -5.93 20.73
N ASP A 279 5.86 -6.85 21.61
CA ASP A 279 6.30 -6.84 23.02
C ASP A 279 7.81 -7.00 23.15
N GLU A 280 8.43 -7.84 22.31
CA GLU A 280 9.88 -7.99 22.27
C GLU A 280 10.56 -6.70 21.85
N ALA A 281 10.09 -6.04 20.79
CA ALA A 281 10.61 -4.75 20.36
C ALA A 281 10.53 -3.69 21.48
N LEU A 282 9.42 -3.64 22.20
CA LEU A 282 9.22 -2.69 23.31
C LEU A 282 10.09 -2.99 24.54
N ARG A 283 10.50 -4.23 24.77
CA ARG A 283 11.49 -4.56 25.81
C ARG A 283 12.90 -4.09 25.47
N MET A 284 13.18 -3.75 24.20
CA MET A 284 14.49 -3.28 23.73
C MET A 284 14.59 -1.75 23.62
N ARG A 285 13.72 -0.99 24.29
CA ARG A 285 13.66 0.50 24.20
C ARG A 285 14.96 1.22 24.59
N ASP A 286 15.82 0.58 25.35
CA ASP A 286 17.13 1.08 25.75
C ASP A 286 18.21 0.93 24.67
N ARG A 287 17.92 0.20 23.60
CA ARG A 287 18.83 -0.04 22.48
C ARG A 287 18.60 0.94 21.33
N PRO A 288 19.64 1.32 20.59
CA PRO A 288 19.47 2.05 19.33
C PRO A 288 18.65 1.27 18.30
N ASN A 289 17.85 1.96 17.49
CA ASN A 289 16.95 1.33 16.53
C ASN A 289 17.68 0.47 15.48
N ASP A 290 18.89 0.82 15.07
CA ASP A 290 19.71 0.01 14.16
C ASP A 290 20.02 -1.37 14.73
N GLN A 291 20.32 -1.48 16.03
CA GLN A 291 20.52 -2.77 16.69
C GLN A 291 19.24 -3.59 16.77
N VAL A 292 18.09 -2.94 17.01
CA VAL A 292 16.79 -3.60 17.04
C VAL A 292 16.39 -4.06 15.65
N THR A 293 16.64 -3.25 14.61
CA THR A 293 16.40 -3.65 13.22
C THR A 293 17.26 -4.84 12.82
N ALA A 294 18.54 -4.87 13.23
CA ALA A 294 19.40 -6.02 12.98
C ALA A 294 18.94 -7.29 13.73
N HIS A 295 18.36 -7.12 14.94
CA HIS A 295 17.85 -8.23 15.75
C HIS A 295 16.64 -8.93 15.09
N PHE A 296 15.64 -8.16 14.62
CA PHE A 296 14.46 -8.74 13.93
C PHE A 296 14.76 -9.16 12.50
N GLY A 297 15.73 -8.53 11.85
CA GLY A 297 16.03 -8.70 10.44
C GLY A 297 15.75 -7.44 9.63
N MET A 298 16.58 -7.23 8.60
CA MET A 298 16.52 -6.02 7.76
C MET A 298 15.79 -6.23 6.43
N ALA A 299 15.24 -7.44 6.19
CA ALA A 299 14.52 -7.77 4.96
C ALA A 299 13.10 -7.18 4.96
N CYS A 300 12.38 -7.44 3.84
CA CYS A 300 11.07 -6.82 3.57
C CYS A 300 9.90 -7.42 4.36
N ASP A 301 10.09 -8.51 5.10
CA ASP A 301 9.01 -9.22 5.78
C ASP A 301 8.40 -8.40 6.92
N LEU A 302 7.07 -8.40 7.01
CA LEU A 302 6.31 -7.68 8.04
C LEU A 302 6.74 -8.05 9.47
N PRO A 303 6.99 -9.35 9.81
CA PRO A 303 7.49 -9.73 11.14
C PRO A 303 8.86 -9.14 11.50
N TYR A 304 9.64 -8.69 10.52
CA TYR A 304 10.92 -8.02 10.74
C TYR A 304 10.75 -6.50 10.79
N GLY A 305 10.08 -5.96 9.78
CA GLY A 305 9.99 -4.52 9.58
C GLY A 305 9.06 -3.80 10.56
N VAL A 306 7.90 -4.40 10.90
CA VAL A 306 6.91 -3.73 11.77
C VAL A 306 7.38 -3.63 13.22
N PRO A 307 7.91 -4.68 13.88
CA PRO A 307 8.48 -4.53 15.23
C PRO A 307 9.59 -3.50 15.30
N SER A 308 10.50 -3.47 14.31
CA SER A 308 11.55 -2.45 14.20
C SER A 308 10.98 -1.04 14.06
N ALA A 309 9.95 -0.85 13.26
CA ALA A 309 9.25 0.43 13.09
C ALA A 309 8.52 0.87 14.38
N VAL A 310 7.88 -0.06 15.09
CA VAL A 310 7.21 0.21 16.37
C VAL A 310 8.22 0.62 17.44
N HIS A 311 9.37 -0.05 17.52
CA HIS A 311 10.46 0.38 18.40
C HIS A 311 10.92 1.81 18.07
N ASN A 312 11.11 2.12 16.80
CA ASN A 312 11.49 3.46 16.34
C ASN A 312 10.46 4.52 16.76
N ILE A 313 9.18 4.28 16.51
CA ILE A 313 8.08 5.17 16.92
C ILE A 313 8.07 5.38 18.44
N ALA A 314 8.36 4.31 19.21
CA ALA A 314 8.37 4.36 20.67
C ALA A 314 9.53 5.18 21.27
N THR A 315 10.62 5.34 20.52
CA THR A 315 11.89 5.88 21.04
C THR A 315 12.31 7.20 20.40
N ALA A 316 11.82 7.50 19.18
CA ALA A 316 12.20 8.70 18.47
C ALA A 316 11.62 9.97 19.11
N SER A 317 12.44 11.03 19.13
CA SER A 317 12.09 12.32 19.72
C SER A 317 11.36 13.28 18.77
N SER A 318 11.46 13.04 17.46
CA SER A 318 10.87 13.87 16.40
C SER A 318 10.69 13.07 15.12
N PHE A 319 9.97 13.65 14.15
CA PHE A 319 9.84 13.08 12.81
C PHE A 319 11.20 12.86 12.13
N ALA A 320 12.08 13.88 12.17
CA ALA A 320 13.38 13.77 11.54
C ALA A 320 14.29 12.71 12.21
N ASP A 321 14.23 12.62 13.53
CA ASP A 321 14.94 11.60 14.30
C ASP A 321 14.47 10.19 13.93
N ALA A 322 13.15 9.99 13.86
CA ALA A 322 12.55 8.71 13.45
C ALA A 322 12.96 8.30 12.02
N VAL A 323 12.92 9.22 11.07
CA VAL A 323 13.32 8.93 9.67
C VAL A 323 14.80 8.59 9.58
N ARG A 324 15.69 9.35 10.25
CA ARG A 324 17.13 9.08 10.28
C ARG A 324 17.45 7.75 10.94
N SER A 325 16.86 7.47 12.11
CA SER A 325 17.01 6.19 12.81
C SER A 325 16.56 5.01 11.95
N ASN A 326 15.45 5.15 11.21
CA ASN A 326 14.96 4.15 10.27
C ASN A 326 15.97 3.89 9.13
N ILE A 327 16.54 4.94 8.54
CA ILE A 327 17.54 4.81 7.45
C ILE A 327 18.80 4.12 7.95
N TYR A 328 19.31 4.51 9.13
CA TYR A 328 20.47 3.85 9.75
C TYR A 328 20.19 2.39 10.14
N GLY A 329 18.93 2.00 10.28
CA GLY A 329 18.53 0.60 10.43
C GLY A 329 18.92 -0.28 9.26
N GLY A 330 19.12 0.30 8.07
CA GLY A 330 19.51 -0.42 6.86
C GLY A 330 18.43 -1.32 6.28
N GLY A 331 18.78 -2.06 5.23
CA GLY A 331 17.87 -2.98 4.56
C GLY A 331 16.63 -2.29 3.98
N ASP A 332 15.44 -2.81 4.24
CA ASP A 332 14.18 -2.25 3.71
C ASP A 332 13.71 -1.00 4.48
N SER A 333 14.50 0.06 4.36
CA SER A 333 14.22 1.34 5.01
C SER A 333 13.00 2.06 4.41
N CYS A 334 12.71 1.93 3.10
CA CYS A 334 11.55 2.53 2.47
C CYS A 334 10.24 1.87 2.93
N GLY A 335 10.21 0.53 3.01
CA GLY A 335 9.03 -0.18 3.51
C GLY A 335 8.68 0.19 4.95
N ARG A 336 9.68 0.21 5.86
CA ARG A 336 9.47 0.67 7.24
C ARG A 336 9.08 2.15 7.33
N ALA A 337 9.61 2.99 6.42
CA ALA A 337 9.29 4.41 6.37
C ALA A 337 7.80 4.70 6.22
N MET A 338 7.06 3.81 5.55
CA MET A 338 5.60 3.97 5.37
C MET A 338 4.85 4.02 6.70
N LEU A 339 5.20 3.16 7.67
CA LEU A 339 4.59 3.18 9.00
C LEU A 339 5.18 4.29 9.88
N VAL A 340 6.51 4.38 9.95
CA VAL A 340 7.21 5.37 10.78
C VAL A 340 6.80 6.79 10.38
N GLY A 341 6.88 7.11 9.09
CA GLY A 341 6.52 8.43 8.56
C GLY A 341 5.05 8.77 8.74
N ALA A 342 4.15 7.79 8.52
CA ALA A 342 2.73 7.99 8.71
C ALA A 342 2.39 8.35 10.16
N VAL A 343 2.83 7.54 11.13
CA VAL A 343 2.53 7.73 12.55
C VAL A 343 3.18 9.00 13.09
N MET A 344 4.50 9.17 12.90
CA MET A 344 5.22 10.34 13.41
C MET A 344 4.77 11.64 12.74
N GLY A 345 4.40 11.58 11.46
CA GLY A 345 3.81 12.73 10.75
C GLY A 345 2.41 13.10 11.26
N ALA A 346 1.61 12.14 11.72
CA ALA A 346 0.33 12.41 12.36
C ALA A 346 0.50 12.99 13.77
N VAL A 347 1.41 12.42 14.55
CA VAL A 347 1.66 12.83 15.94
C VAL A 347 2.25 14.25 16.04
N HIS A 348 3.19 14.58 15.16
CA HIS A 348 3.96 15.84 15.27
C HIS A 348 3.53 16.92 14.27
N GLY A 349 2.72 16.59 13.26
CA GLY A 349 2.28 17.54 12.24
C GLY A 349 3.41 18.02 11.33
N VAL A 350 3.23 19.21 10.76
CA VAL A 350 4.20 19.87 9.87
C VAL A 350 4.84 21.06 10.58
N GLY A 351 6.14 21.21 10.44
CA GLY A 351 6.90 22.32 11.03
C GLY A 351 7.16 22.17 12.53
N GLY A 352 7.65 23.25 13.14
CA GLY A 352 8.11 23.20 14.52
C GLY A 352 9.35 22.32 14.72
N ALA A 353 9.75 22.12 15.98
CA ALA A 353 10.97 21.38 16.31
C ALA A 353 10.86 19.85 16.13
N ARG A 354 9.64 19.32 16.14
CA ARG A 354 9.39 17.86 16.11
C ARG A 354 8.67 17.38 14.86
N GLY A 355 8.00 18.27 14.13
CA GLY A 355 7.17 17.92 12.97
C GLY A 355 7.98 17.63 11.71
N ILE A 356 7.27 17.34 10.63
CA ILE A 356 7.86 17.16 9.31
C ILE A 356 8.54 18.47 8.90
N PRO A 357 9.85 18.49 8.60
CA PRO A 357 10.51 19.69 8.15
C PRO A 357 9.89 20.20 6.83
N PRO A 358 9.46 21.47 6.76
CA PRO A 358 8.85 22.01 5.52
C PRO A 358 9.77 21.94 4.30
N GLU A 359 11.07 22.03 4.50
CA GLU A 359 12.08 21.86 3.46
C GLU A 359 12.16 20.45 2.90
N TRP A 360 11.81 19.40 3.69
CA TRP A 360 11.72 18.02 3.22
C TRP A 360 10.50 17.81 2.33
N ILE A 361 9.37 18.43 2.69
CA ILE A 361 8.15 18.40 1.85
C ILE A 361 8.42 19.04 0.48
N LYS A 362 9.18 20.14 0.42
CA LYS A 362 9.55 20.82 -0.83
C LYS A 362 10.43 19.95 -1.74
N ARG A 363 11.09 18.93 -1.20
CA ARG A 363 11.93 18.00 -1.98
C ARG A 363 11.13 16.91 -2.68
N LEU A 364 9.86 16.68 -2.31
CA LEU A 364 9.04 15.68 -2.98
C LEU A 364 8.83 16.03 -4.45
N GLU A 365 9.22 15.14 -5.34
CA GLU A 365 8.98 15.28 -6.78
C GLU A 365 7.47 15.36 -7.09
N ILE A 366 6.67 14.60 -6.36
CA ILE A 366 5.21 14.50 -6.53
C ILE A 366 4.42 15.55 -5.73
N LYS A 367 5.09 16.55 -5.13
CA LYS A 367 4.45 17.50 -4.19
C LYS A 367 3.20 18.17 -4.76
N THR A 368 3.29 18.72 -5.98
CA THR A 368 2.15 19.44 -6.61
C THR A 368 0.95 18.53 -6.79
N GLU A 369 1.16 17.29 -7.21
CA GLU A 369 0.10 16.31 -7.37
C GLU A 369 -0.53 15.95 -6.02
N VAL A 370 0.31 15.65 -5.02
CA VAL A 370 -0.17 15.30 -3.67
C VAL A 370 -0.96 16.43 -3.05
N ASP A 371 -0.51 17.69 -3.18
CA ASP A 371 -1.26 18.85 -2.67
C ASP A 371 -2.66 18.94 -3.33
N GLY A 372 -2.77 18.71 -4.65
CA GLY A 372 -4.04 18.66 -5.36
C GLY A 372 -4.96 17.57 -4.85
N LEU A 373 -4.46 16.33 -4.75
CA LEU A 373 -5.23 15.18 -4.27
C LEU A 373 -5.69 15.37 -2.81
N LEU A 374 -4.83 15.91 -1.95
CA LEU A 374 -5.20 16.20 -0.56
C LEU A 374 -6.27 17.29 -0.46
N THR A 375 -6.19 18.31 -1.31
CA THR A 375 -7.22 19.36 -1.38
C THR A 375 -8.57 18.78 -1.82
N ASN A 376 -8.59 17.93 -2.84
CA ASN A 376 -9.82 17.30 -3.32
C ASN A 376 -10.48 16.41 -2.27
N LEU A 377 -9.67 15.63 -1.54
CA LEU A 377 -10.18 14.60 -0.62
C LEU A 377 -10.52 15.10 0.79
N PHE A 378 -9.88 16.20 1.26
CA PHE A 378 -9.95 16.60 2.66
C PHE A 378 -10.39 18.06 2.88
N HIS A 379 -10.78 18.78 1.83
CA HIS A 379 -11.33 20.14 1.86
C HIS A 379 -12.63 20.22 1.07
#